data_40745ae3e303de31369b0136642b4cdc
#
_entry.id   40745ae3e303de31369b0136642b4cdc
#
_cell.length_a   1.000
_cell.length_b   1.000
_cell.length_c   1.000
_cell.angle_alpha   90.00
_cell.angle_beta   90.00
_cell.angle_gamma   90.00
#
_symmetry.space_group_name_H-M   'P 1'
#
loop_
_entity.id
_entity.type
_entity.pdbx_description
1 polymer ?
#
loop_
_entity_poly.entity_id
_entity_poly.type
_entity_poly.pdbx_seq_one_letter_code
_entity_poly.pdbx_strand_id
1 'polypeptide(L)'
;MLVSSPDRVIDANLAIALDALLAEHSVTRAAARLHTSPAAMSRTLARLRRILQDPLLVRAGQSMVPTPRAQALREEAAAVVRSLGELLGPGASVDPASLSSTFTLQAADLVGAVLAPGLLQEAQREAPGVSFRILAEELEAGPALRDGRIDLEIGSIDHVDPETRIEELVSLRMVAAVRPGHPLTEGPLTPARLAAAPHVAVSRRGRFTGPLDTALAERNLHRRVGIVLPSHLAAMTLAARSDIVCLVPAALPGAAPSSLTHDAVALGLHLLDIPLALPPLTIGMAWHPRHTADGAHHWLRSAVRRTLCAPTAASGTSAADATDPEQIHEVPGLAGSPGTSLVHFA
;
A
#
# COMPACT_ATOMS: atom_id res chain seq x y z
N MET A 1 -29.64 34.76 -12.51
CA MET A 1 -28.60 35.67 -13.03
C MET A 1 -27.86 36.26 -11.82
N LEU A 2 -26.82 35.58 -11.36
CA LEU A 2 -25.99 36.00 -10.23
C LEU A 2 -24.87 36.87 -10.76
N VAL A 3 -24.98 38.18 -10.53
CA VAL A 3 -23.93 39.12 -10.87
C VAL A 3 -22.79 38.93 -9.85
N SER A 4 -21.71 38.33 -10.30
CA SER A 4 -20.45 38.26 -9.58
C SER A 4 -19.80 39.64 -9.60
N SER A 5 -19.82 40.33 -8.48
CA SER A 5 -19.03 41.57 -8.31
C SER A 5 -17.58 41.16 -8.03
N PRO A 6 -16.59 41.61 -8.84
CA PRO A 6 -15.23 41.06 -8.80
C PRO A 6 -14.34 41.53 -7.64
N ASP A 7 -14.82 42.31 -6.66
CA ASP A 7 -13.96 42.97 -5.66
C ASP A 7 -14.37 42.73 -4.18
N ARG A 8 -15.10 41.68 -3.87
CA ARG A 8 -15.38 41.35 -2.47
C ARG A 8 -14.38 40.35 -1.96
N VAL A 9 -13.28 40.82 -1.40
CA VAL A 9 -12.35 39.93 -0.63
C VAL A 9 -13.17 39.27 0.49
N ILE A 10 -13.38 37.97 0.38
CA ILE A 10 -14.06 37.17 1.40
C ILE A 10 -13.08 36.97 2.54
N ASP A 11 -13.40 37.56 3.72
CA ASP A 11 -12.59 37.42 4.92
C ASP A 11 -13.14 36.24 5.76
N ALA A 12 -12.44 35.09 5.72
CA ALA A 12 -12.84 33.89 6.45
C ALA A 12 -12.99 34.11 7.97
N ASN A 13 -12.25 35.06 8.54
CA ASN A 13 -12.38 35.42 9.96
C ASN A 13 -13.77 35.99 10.30
N LEU A 14 -14.46 36.59 9.33
CA LEU A 14 -15.84 37.06 9.54
C LEU A 14 -16.81 35.87 9.68
N ALA A 15 -16.62 34.78 8.95
CA ALA A 15 -17.46 33.58 9.10
C ALA A 15 -17.22 32.92 10.46
N ILE A 16 -15.96 32.80 10.90
CA ILE A 16 -15.58 32.26 12.21
C ILE A 16 -16.17 33.11 13.33
N ALA A 17 -16.11 34.46 13.21
CA ALA A 17 -16.67 35.36 14.21
C ALA A 17 -18.20 35.31 14.22
N LEU A 18 -18.85 35.17 13.07
CA LEU A 18 -20.29 35.01 12.95
C LEU A 18 -20.76 33.74 13.67
N ASP A 19 -20.14 32.60 13.39
CA ASP A 19 -20.44 31.33 14.06
C ASP A 19 -20.32 31.46 15.59
N ALA A 20 -19.22 32.01 16.08
CA ALA A 20 -19.00 32.20 17.52
C ALA A 20 -20.07 33.13 18.15
N LEU A 21 -20.43 34.23 17.49
CA LEU A 21 -21.45 35.14 17.97
C LEU A 21 -22.86 34.51 18.02
N LEU A 22 -23.21 33.73 17.01
CA LEU A 22 -24.49 33.03 16.90
C LEU A 22 -24.57 31.80 17.85
N ALA A 23 -23.46 31.20 18.20
CA ALA A 23 -23.41 30.13 19.19
C ALA A 23 -23.52 30.67 20.62
N GLU A 24 -22.78 31.75 20.92
CA GLU A 24 -22.63 32.26 22.30
C GLU A 24 -23.70 33.29 22.70
N HIS A 25 -24.37 33.91 21.75
CA HIS A 25 -25.29 35.03 21.98
C HIS A 25 -24.70 36.11 22.89
N SER A 26 -23.38 36.28 22.87
CA SER A 26 -22.62 37.18 23.72
C SER A 26 -21.30 37.57 23.10
N VAL A 27 -21.07 38.87 22.96
CA VAL A 27 -19.81 39.40 22.42
C VAL A 27 -18.61 38.99 23.30
N THR A 28 -18.78 39.02 24.63
CA THR A 28 -17.69 38.70 25.55
C THR A 28 -17.35 37.20 25.49
N ARG A 29 -18.35 36.30 25.46
CA ARG A 29 -18.11 34.84 25.35
C ARG A 29 -17.57 34.47 24.00
N ALA A 30 -18.08 35.07 22.90
CA ALA A 30 -17.55 34.85 21.58
C ALA A 30 -16.09 35.32 21.46
N ALA A 31 -15.74 36.45 22.08
CA ALA A 31 -14.37 36.92 22.16
C ALA A 31 -13.45 35.93 22.92
N ALA A 32 -13.90 35.41 24.08
CA ALA A 32 -13.17 34.42 24.85
C ALA A 32 -12.98 33.12 24.03
N ARG A 33 -14.02 32.61 23.37
CA ARG A 33 -13.96 31.42 22.52
C ARG A 33 -12.92 31.52 21.39
N LEU A 34 -12.77 32.73 20.81
CA LEU A 34 -11.84 32.99 19.72
C LEU A 34 -10.51 33.62 20.17
N HIS A 35 -10.21 33.59 21.44
CA HIS A 35 -8.98 34.14 22.04
C HIS A 35 -8.69 35.57 21.59
N THR A 36 -9.74 36.43 21.53
CA THR A 36 -9.63 37.84 21.16
C THR A 36 -10.20 38.76 22.23
N SER A 37 -10.04 40.09 22.07
CA SER A 37 -10.62 41.03 23.00
C SER A 37 -12.10 41.33 22.69
N PRO A 38 -12.94 41.61 23.73
CA PRO A 38 -14.33 42.03 23.53
C PRO A 38 -14.47 43.26 22.64
N ALA A 39 -13.51 44.18 22.71
CA ALA A 39 -13.47 45.36 21.82
C ALA A 39 -13.24 45.00 20.36
N ALA A 40 -12.35 44.06 20.05
CA ALA A 40 -12.14 43.57 18.72
C ALA A 40 -13.40 42.85 18.19
N MET A 41 -14.00 41.96 19.02
CA MET A 41 -15.21 41.24 18.63
C MET A 41 -16.40 42.19 18.41
N SER A 42 -16.51 43.27 19.16
CA SER A 42 -17.52 44.32 18.97
C SER A 42 -17.35 45.01 17.61
N ARG A 43 -16.11 45.33 17.21
CA ARG A 43 -15.81 45.88 15.87
C ARG A 43 -16.17 44.89 14.75
N THR A 44 -15.87 43.63 14.96
CA THR A 44 -16.21 42.57 14.00
C THR A 44 -17.71 42.39 13.86
N LEU A 45 -18.47 42.41 14.95
CA LEU A 45 -19.95 42.42 14.92
C LEU A 45 -20.50 43.65 14.20
N ALA A 46 -19.94 44.85 14.40
CA ALA A 46 -20.36 46.06 13.69
C ALA A 46 -20.08 45.93 12.16
N ARG A 47 -18.98 45.29 11.76
CA ARG A 47 -18.65 45.00 10.35
C ARG A 47 -19.63 43.97 9.75
N LEU A 48 -19.94 42.90 10.47
CA LEU A 48 -20.91 41.86 10.08
C LEU A 48 -22.32 42.48 9.88
N ARG A 49 -22.79 43.32 10.81
CA ARG A 49 -24.08 44.05 10.73
C ARG A 49 -24.18 44.84 9.43
N ARG A 50 -23.10 45.55 9.08
CA ARG A 50 -23.03 46.35 7.84
C ARG A 50 -23.06 45.47 6.59
N ILE A 51 -22.33 44.34 6.58
CA ILE A 51 -22.26 43.45 5.43
C ILE A 51 -23.59 42.70 5.23
N LEU A 52 -24.19 42.21 6.30
CA LEU A 52 -25.42 41.43 6.27
C LEU A 52 -26.69 42.27 6.30
N GLN A 53 -26.56 43.59 6.54
CA GLN A 53 -27.67 44.50 6.66
C GLN A 53 -28.70 44.05 7.71
N ASP A 54 -28.21 43.48 8.85
CA ASP A 54 -29.02 42.93 9.92
C ASP A 54 -28.32 43.15 11.28
N PRO A 55 -29.06 43.47 12.35
CA PRO A 55 -28.50 43.65 13.72
C PRO A 55 -27.85 42.39 14.28
N LEU A 56 -28.17 41.21 13.78
CA LEU A 56 -27.70 39.86 14.16
C LEU A 56 -28.06 39.50 15.62
N LEU A 57 -27.65 40.32 16.57
CA LEU A 57 -27.95 40.17 18.00
C LEU A 57 -28.58 41.46 18.52
N VAL A 58 -29.75 41.34 19.17
CA VAL A 58 -30.50 42.46 19.76
C VAL A 58 -30.67 42.23 21.24
N ARG A 59 -30.82 43.31 22.02
CA ARG A 59 -31.03 43.19 23.47
C ARG A 59 -32.46 42.72 23.79
N ALA A 60 -32.57 41.73 24.68
CA ALA A 60 -33.80 41.30 25.28
C ALA A 60 -33.57 41.25 26.83
N GLY A 61 -33.93 42.29 27.49
CA GLY A 61 -33.64 42.49 28.94
C GLY A 61 -32.13 42.60 29.20
N GLN A 62 -31.57 41.69 29.98
CA GLN A 62 -30.14 41.62 30.27
C GLN A 62 -29.34 40.71 29.35
N SER A 63 -29.99 40.03 28.41
CA SER A 63 -29.38 39.14 27.45
C SER A 63 -29.41 39.66 26.02
N MET A 64 -28.61 39.05 25.15
CA MET A 64 -28.68 39.26 23.69
C MET A 64 -29.38 38.05 23.07
N VAL A 65 -30.25 38.30 22.10
CA VAL A 65 -30.95 37.26 21.34
C VAL A 65 -30.69 37.44 19.85
N PRO A 66 -30.61 36.37 19.05
CA PRO A 66 -30.42 36.46 17.64
C PRO A 66 -31.69 36.95 16.92
N THR A 67 -31.53 37.69 15.84
CA THR A 67 -32.62 38.02 14.92
C THR A 67 -33.07 36.74 14.16
N PRO A 68 -34.29 36.74 13.58
CA PRO A 68 -34.73 35.64 12.71
C PRO A 68 -33.74 35.33 11.58
N ARG A 69 -33.14 36.36 10.97
CA ARG A 69 -32.12 36.23 9.93
C ARG A 69 -30.83 35.58 10.48
N ALA A 70 -30.42 36.01 11.67
CA ALA A 70 -29.25 35.44 12.32
C ALA A 70 -29.46 33.93 12.69
N GLN A 71 -30.68 33.55 13.11
CA GLN A 71 -31.05 32.15 13.33
C GLN A 71 -30.99 31.33 12.04
N ALA A 72 -31.49 31.85 10.91
CA ALA A 72 -31.43 31.20 9.63
C ALA A 72 -29.98 30.97 9.14
N LEU A 73 -29.07 31.91 9.44
CA LEU A 73 -27.64 31.82 9.06
C LEU A 73 -26.79 30.90 9.96
N ARG A 74 -27.33 30.42 11.10
CA ARG A 74 -26.55 29.69 12.09
C ARG A 74 -25.96 28.40 11.55
N GLU A 75 -26.77 27.59 10.89
CA GLU A 75 -26.32 26.29 10.34
C GLU A 75 -25.33 26.48 9.16
N GLU A 76 -25.59 27.45 8.32
CA GLU A 76 -24.70 27.78 7.19
C GLU A 76 -23.35 28.30 7.68
N ALA A 77 -23.32 29.20 8.67
CA ALA A 77 -22.08 29.69 9.27
C ALA A 77 -21.27 28.56 9.90
N ALA A 78 -21.91 27.69 10.66
CA ALA A 78 -21.25 26.51 11.23
C ALA A 78 -20.72 25.53 10.18
N ALA A 79 -21.45 25.33 9.07
CA ALA A 79 -21.00 24.49 7.96
C ALA A 79 -19.75 25.08 7.27
N VAL A 80 -19.74 26.40 7.00
CA VAL A 80 -18.57 27.09 6.42
C VAL A 80 -17.34 26.94 7.35
N VAL A 81 -17.52 27.14 8.66
CA VAL A 81 -16.41 27.02 9.63
C VAL A 81 -15.88 25.57 9.68
N ARG A 82 -16.75 24.57 9.62
CA ARG A 82 -16.32 23.17 9.51
C ARG A 82 -15.50 22.93 8.25
N SER A 83 -15.99 23.37 7.08
CA SER A 83 -15.28 23.22 5.80
C SER A 83 -13.94 23.95 5.80
N LEU A 84 -13.84 25.11 6.45
CA LEU A 84 -12.56 25.80 6.65
C LEU A 84 -11.63 24.99 7.57
N GLY A 85 -12.16 24.37 8.60
CA GLY A 85 -11.41 23.48 9.49
C GLY A 85 -10.88 22.25 8.76
N GLU A 86 -11.69 21.65 7.90
CA GLU A 86 -11.29 20.52 7.05
C GLU A 86 -10.20 20.92 6.04
N LEU A 87 -10.33 22.11 5.44
CA LEU A 87 -9.38 22.63 4.46
C LEU A 87 -8.04 23.04 5.07
N LEU A 88 -8.07 23.69 6.25
CA LEU A 88 -6.89 24.32 6.88
C LEU A 88 -6.33 23.53 8.05
N GLY A 89 -7.04 22.51 8.51
CA GLY A 89 -6.63 21.66 9.64
C GLY A 89 -5.38 20.82 9.29
N PRO A 90 -4.59 20.42 10.30
CA PRO A 90 -3.52 19.46 10.08
C PRO A 90 -4.16 18.16 9.58
N GLY A 91 -3.90 17.78 8.32
CA GLY A 91 -4.43 16.66 7.55
C GLY A 91 -5.51 15.87 8.27
N ALA A 92 -6.77 16.11 7.95
CA ALA A 92 -7.89 15.41 8.55
C ALA A 92 -7.57 13.91 8.56
N SER A 93 -7.83 13.22 9.67
CA SER A 93 -7.84 11.76 9.68
C SER A 93 -8.88 11.35 8.65
N VAL A 94 -8.39 10.99 7.46
CA VAL A 94 -9.26 10.57 6.35
C VAL A 94 -9.92 9.28 6.83
N ASP A 95 -11.24 9.26 6.86
CA ASP A 95 -11.98 8.02 7.05
C ASP A 95 -11.72 7.11 5.84
N PRO A 96 -11.03 5.97 6.00
CA PRO A 96 -10.72 5.08 4.90
C PRO A 96 -11.97 4.64 4.13
N ALA A 97 -13.11 4.50 4.80
CA ALA A 97 -14.37 4.08 4.17
C ALA A 97 -14.89 5.11 3.15
N SER A 98 -14.52 6.38 3.31
CA SER A 98 -14.88 7.47 2.38
C SER A 98 -13.90 7.64 1.22
N LEU A 99 -12.76 6.93 1.22
CA LEU A 99 -11.76 7.03 0.16
C LEU A 99 -12.30 6.51 -1.17
N SER A 100 -12.14 7.32 -2.22
CA SER A 100 -12.40 6.94 -3.61
C SER A 100 -11.23 7.41 -4.46
N SER A 101 -10.20 6.58 -4.55
CA SER A 101 -8.93 6.93 -5.19
C SER A 101 -8.31 5.73 -5.89
N THR A 102 -7.51 5.99 -6.92
CA THR A 102 -6.65 4.97 -7.53
C THR A 102 -5.21 5.27 -7.14
N PHE A 103 -4.57 4.35 -6.42
CA PHE A 103 -3.16 4.42 -6.11
C PHE A 103 -2.33 3.68 -7.16
N THR A 104 -1.28 4.33 -7.65
CA THR A 104 -0.33 3.75 -8.59
C THR A 104 0.96 3.41 -7.85
N LEU A 105 1.25 2.11 -7.76
CA LEU A 105 2.44 1.57 -7.11
C LEU A 105 3.40 1.05 -8.17
N GLN A 106 4.70 1.12 -7.90
CA GLN A 106 5.73 0.49 -8.73
C GLN A 106 6.42 -0.59 -7.90
N ALA A 107 6.50 -1.80 -8.42
CA ALA A 107 7.14 -2.92 -7.72
C ALA A 107 7.66 -3.98 -8.70
N ALA A 108 8.68 -4.76 -8.27
CA ALA A 108 9.05 -5.99 -8.97
C ALA A 108 7.88 -6.99 -8.95
N ASP A 109 7.82 -7.86 -9.95
CA ASP A 109 6.73 -8.83 -10.14
C ASP A 109 6.46 -9.70 -8.90
N LEU A 110 7.50 -10.21 -8.25
CA LEU A 110 7.36 -11.01 -7.03
C LEU A 110 6.79 -10.20 -5.86
N VAL A 111 7.24 -8.96 -5.69
CA VAL A 111 6.72 -8.05 -4.66
C VAL A 111 5.26 -7.70 -4.96
N GLY A 112 4.95 -7.41 -6.22
CA GLY A 112 3.58 -7.14 -6.68
C GLY A 112 2.64 -8.32 -6.45
N ALA A 113 3.10 -9.55 -6.74
CA ALA A 113 2.31 -10.77 -6.53
C ALA A 113 1.94 -10.99 -5.05
N VAL A 114 2.86 -10.67 -4.14
CA VAL A 114 2.62 -10.75 -2.69
C VAL A 114 1.73 -9.63 -2.18
N LEU A 115 1.93 -8.41 -2.70
CA LEU A 115 1.17 -7.23 -2.25
C LEU A 115 -0.29 -7.27 -2.71
N ALA A 116 -0.54 -7.69 -3.94
CA ALA A 116 -1.86 -7.55 -4.56
C ALA A 116 -3.00 -8.22 -3.77
N PRO A 117 -2.89 -9.48 -3.29
CA PRO A 117 -3.95 -10.11 -2.50
C PRO A 117 -4.21 -9.37 -1.18
N GLY A 118 -3.14 -9.00 -0.46
CA GLY A 118 -3.25 -8.32 0.82
C GLY A 118 -3.83 -6.91 0.70
N LEU A 119 -3.37 -6.13 -0.28
CA LEU A 119 -3.92 -4.79 -0.54
C LEU A 119 -5.39 -4.84 -0.94
N LEU A 120 -5.78 -5.83 -1.76
CA LEU A 120 -7.17 -6.02 -2.13
C LEU A 120 -8.04 -6.35 -0.91
N GLN A 121 -7.56 -7.23 -0.02
CA GLN A 121 -8.24 -7.58 1.22
C GLN A 121 -8.37 -6.35 2.16
N GLU A 122 -7.31 -5.57 2.33
CA GLU A 122 -7.31 -4.34 3.13
C GLU A 122 -8.29 -3.32 2.55
N ALA A 123 -8.33 -3.13 1.23
CA ALA A 123 -9.27 -2.23 0.59
C ALA A 123 -10.72 -2.69 0.79
N GLN A 124 -11.01 -3.96 0.59
CA GLN A 124 -12.36 -4.49 0.81
C GLN A 124 -12.84 -4.29 2.25
N ARG A 125 -11.94 -4.39 3.21
CA ARG A 125 -12.24 -4.25 4.64
C ARG A 125 -12.40 -2.81 5.10
N GLU A 126 -11.52 -1.91 4.67
CA GLU A 126 -11.41 -0.55 5.22
C GLU A 126 -11.76 0.55 4.23
N ALA A 127 -11.49 0.36 2.92
CA ALA A 127 -11.55 1.43 1.92
C ALA A 127 -12.10 0.90 0.58
N PRO A 128 -13.38 0.49 0.51
CA PRO A 128 -13.95 -0.22 -0.64
C PRO A 128 -13.96 0.59 -1.94
N GLY A 129 -13.84 1.91 -1.87
CA GLY A 129 -13.73 2.79 -3.04
C GLY A 129 -12.30 2.94 -3.60
N VAL A 130 -11.30 2.29 -2.98
CA VAL A 130 -9.91 2.36 -3.43
C VAL A 130 -9.61 1.29 -4.48
N SER A 131 -8.85 1.70 -5.50
CA SER A 131 -8.30 0.81 -6.53
C SER A 131 -6.78 0.92 -6.58
N PHE A 132 -6.10 -0.15 -7.01
CA PHE A 132 -4.65 -0.17 -7.15
C PHE A 132 -4.24 -0.42 -8.60
N ARG A 133 -3.18 0.26 -9.00
CA ARG A 133 -2.44 0.00 -10.24
C ARG A 133 -1.02 -0.34 -9.84
N ILE A 134 -0.58 -1.58 -10.10
CA ILE A 134 0.79 -2.00 -9.85
C ILE A 134 1.52 -2.03 -11.18
N LEU A 135 2.53 -1.18 -11.30
CA LEU A 135 3.37 -1.07 -12.49
C LEU A 135 4.68 -1.84 -12.25
N ALA A 136 5.20 -2.42 -13.32
CA ALA A 136 6.55 -2.97 -13.29
C ALA A 136 7.57 -1.85 -13.06
N GLU A 137 8.68 -2.21 -12.43
CA GLU A 137 9.80 -1.26 -12.24
C GLU A 137 10.36 -0.85 -13.62
N GLU A 138 10.50 0.46 -13.84
CA GLU A 138 11.11 0.99 -15.05
C GLU A 138 12.64 0.75 -15.06
N LEU A 139 13.22 0.62 -16.27
CA LEU A 139 14.67 0.41 -16.41
C LEU A 139 15.50 1.61 -15.97
N GLU A 140 14.96 2.79 -16.14
CA GLU A 140 15.55 4.05 -15.70
C GLU A 140 14.79 4.56 -14.49
N ALA A 141 15.52 4.79 -13.41
CA ALA A 141 15.00 5.50 -12.25
C ALA A 141 14.69 6.94 -12.66
N GLY A 142 13.55 7.15 -13.27
CA GLY A 142 13.06 8.48 -13.61
C GLY A 142 12.41 9.13 -12.38
N PRO A 143 12.10 10.43 -12.45
CA PRO A 143 11.47 11.17 -11.35
C PRO A 143 9.97 10.80 -11.18
N ALA A 144 9.63 9.52 -11.29
CA ALA A 144 8.24 9.05 -11.31
C ALA A 144 7.47 9.42 -10.03
N LEU A 145 8.13 9.36 -8.87
CA LEU A 145 7.59 9.83 -7.59
C LEU A 145 7.45 11.36 -7.57
N ARG A 146 8.45 12.08 -8.08
CA ARG A 146 8.46 13.54 -8.17
C ARG A 146 7.38 14.04 -9.11
N ASP A 147 7.23 13.41 -10.28
CA ASP A 147 6.26 13.78 -11.29
C ASP A 147 4.83 13.32 -10.95
N GLY A 148 4.66 12.49 -9.91
CA GLY A 148 3.37 11.94 -9.51
C GLY A 148 2.81 10.90 -10.48
N ARG A 149 3.68 10.26 -11.28
CA ARG A 149 3.29 9.12 -12.13
C ARG A 149 3.04 7.86 -11.29
N ILE A 150 3.74 7.75 -10.17
CA ILE A 150 3.52 6.75 -9.12
C ILE A 150 3.38 7.43 -7.77
N ASP A 151 2.58 6.83 -6.91
CA ASP A 151 2.37 7.29 -5.53
C ASP A 151 3.40 6.65 -4.58
N LEU A 152 3.75 5.40 -4.82
CA LEU A 152 4.62 4.61 -3.94
C LEU A 152 5.48 3.65 -4.76
N GLU A 153 6.77 3.60 -4.47
CA GLU A 153 7.70 2.59 -4.97
C GLU A 153 7.97 1.57 -3.87
N ILE A 154 7.93 0.26 -4.19
CA ILE A 154 8.18 -0.84 -3.26
C ILE A 154 9.17 -1.82 -3.86
N GLY A 155 10.31 -2.00 -3.21
CA GLY A 155 11.36 -2.88 -3.70
C GLY A 155 12.70 -2.62 -3.03
N SER A 156 13.78 -3.01 -3.71
CA SER A 156 15.15 -2.61 -3.34
C SER A 156 15.38 -1.17 -3.79
N ILE A 157 15.35 -0.25 -2.84
CA ILE A 157 15.44 1.19 -3.11
C ILE A 157 16.91 1.60 -3.14
N ASP A 158 17.52 1.51 -4.33
CA ASP A 158 18.96 1.81 -4.50
C ASP A 158 19.22 3.27 -4.90
N HIS A 159 18.30 3.89 -5.64
CA HIS A 159 18.45 5.22 -6.20
C HIS A 159 17.12 5.99 -6.14
N VAL A 160 17.13 7.06 -5.36
CA VAL A 160 16.00 7.98 -5.23
C VAL A 160 16.49 9.42 -5.24
N ASP A 161 15.60 10.33 -5.58
CA ASP A 161 15.86 11.76 -5.45
C ASP A 161 16.12 12.14 -3.97
N PRO A 162 16.98 13.14 -3.70
CA PRO A 162 17.41 13.48 -2.33
C PRO A 162 16.25 13.81 -1.37
N GLU A 163 15.14 14.33 -1.90
CA GLU A 163 13.95 14.66 -1.12
C GLU A 163 13.08 13.43 -0.77
N THR A 164 13.24 12.31 -1.46
CA THR A 164 12.41 11.11 -1.30
C THR A 164 12.48 10.57 0.12
N ARG A 165 11.33 10.19 0.67
CA ARG A 165 11.24 9.49 1.95
C ARG A 165 11.32 8.00 1.69
N ILE A 166 12.11 7.32 2.52
CA ILE A 166 12.31 5.87 2.45
C ILE A 166 11.99 5.28 3.81
N GLU A 167 11.32 4.13 3.80
CA GLU A 167 11.10 3.29 4.97
C GLU A 167 11.47 1.85 4.61
N GLU A 168 12.37 1.24 5.38
CA GLU A 168 12.69 -0.17 5.26
C GLU A 168 11.57 -1.01 5.86
N LEU A 169 11.13 -2.05 5.15
CA LEU A 169 10.03 -2.91 5.54
C LEU A 169 10.50 -4.28 6.00
N VAL A 170 11.32 -4.94 5.20
CA VAL A 170 11.80 -6.29 5.49
C VAL A 170 13.18 -6.51 4.92
N SER A 171 14.02 -7.21 5.69
CA SER A 171 15.34 -7.68 5.24
C SER A 171 15.29 -9.18 5.01
N LEU A 172 15.79 -9.62 3.87
CA LEU A 172 15.68 -10.98 3.36
C LEU A 172 17.07 -11.52 3.01
N ARG A 173 17.22 -12.82 3.01
CA ARG A 173 18.37 -13.53 2.43
C ARG A 173 18.01 -14.15 1.08
N MET A 174 18.99 -14.41 0.27
CA MET A 174 18.79 -15.17 -0.96
C MET A 174 19.01 -16.66 -0.70
N VAL A 175 18.14 -17.50 -1.27
CA VAL A 175 18.27 -18.96 -1.29
C VAL A 175 18.25 -19.45 -2.73
N ALA A 176 18.82 -20.62 -2.97
CA ALA A 176 18.71 -21.30 -4.26
C ALA A 176 17.39 -22.07 -4.31
N ALA A 177 16.65 -21.91 -5.39
CA ALA A 177 15.41 -22.63 -5.66
C ALA A 177 15.62 -23.56 -6.86
N VAL A 178 15.28 -24.84 -6.70
CA VAL A 178 15.46 -25.90 -7.71
C VAL A 178 14.24 -26.81 -7.74
N ARG A 179 14.02 -27.50 -8.88
CA ARG A 179 12.94 -28.49 -8.98
C ARG A 179 13.14 -29.68 -8.02
N PRO A 180 12.08 -30.45 -7.71
CA PRO A 180 12.22 -31.75 -7.04
C PRO A 180 13.13 -32.68 -7.81
N GLY A 181 13.98 -33.41 -7.08
CA GLY A 181 14.95 -34.37 -7.69
C GLY A 181 16.07 -33.70 -8.49
N HIS A 182 16.34 -32.42 -8.25
CA HIS A 182 17.50 -31.73 -8.81
C HIS A 182 18.80 -32.29 -8.17
N PRO A 183 19.91 -32.47 -8.93
CA PRO A 183 21.15 -33.06 -8.38
C PRO A 183 21.72 -32.28 -7.17
N LEU A 184 21.43 -31.00 -7.00
CA LEU A 184 21.87 -30.25 -5.83
C LEU A 184 21.13 -30.63 -4.53
N THR A 185 20.01 -31.35 -4.60
CA THR A 185 19.30 -31.87 -3.40
C THR A 185 19.96 -33.13 -2.83
N GLU A 186 20.87 -33.76 -3.56
CA GLU A 186 21.59 -34.95 -3.14
C GLU A 186 22.87 -34.56 -2.37
N GLY A 187 22.84 -34.73 -1.05
CA GLY A 187 23.98 -34.44 -0.16
C GLY A 187 24.20 -32.93 0.08
N PRO A 188 25.27 -32.53 0.76
CA PRO A 188 25.51 -31.16 1.16
C PRO A 188 25.78 -30.26 -0.04
N LEU A 189 25.12 -29.09 -0.05
CA LEU A 189 25.38 -28.05 -1.04
C LEU A 189 26.69 -27.35 -0.70
N THR A 190 27.66 -27.41 -1.61
CA THR A 190 28.94 -26.70 -1.50
C THR A 190 29.00 -25.54 -2.52
N PRO A 191 29.85 -24.50 -2.30
CA PRO A 191 30.04 -23.45 -3.28
C PRO A 191 30.43 -23.96 -4.67
N ALA A 192 31.28 -24.99 -4.75
CA ALA A 192 31.70 -25.59 -6.01
C ALA A 192 30.53 -26.30 -6.74
N ARG A 193 29.69 -27.05 -6.04
CA ARG A 193 28.52 -27.70 -6.62
C ARG A 193 27.50 -26.66 -7.09
N LEU A 194 27.27 -25.60 -6.31
CA LEU A 194 26.39 -24.50 -6.70
C LEU A 194 26.91 -23.81 -7.96
N ALA A 195 28.22 -23.52 -8.05
CA ALA A 195 28.81 -22.87 -9.21
C ALA A 195 28.77 -23.74 -10.49
N ALA A 196 28.88 -25.06 -10.33
CA ALA A 196 28.88 -25.99 -11.46
C ALA A 196 27.50 -26.17 -12.11
N ALA A 197 26.42 -25.90 -11.39
CA ALA A 197 25.06 -25.97 -11.92
C ALA A 197 24.76 -24.80 -12.88
N PRO A 198 23.86 -25.00 -13.89
CA PRO A 198 23.38 -23.89 -14.71
C PRO A 198 22.45 -22.98 -13.93
N HIS A 199 22.53 -21.67 -14.15
CA HIS A 199 21.74 -20.66 -13.46
C HIS A 199 20.89 -19.83 -14.38
N VAL A 200 19.73 -19.38 -13.89
CA VAL A 200 19.01 -18.22 -14.42
C VAL A 200 19.35 -17.01 -13.54
N ALA A 201 19.64 -15.88 -14.16
CA ALA A 201 19.74 -14.62 -13.44
C ALA A 201 18.42 -13.84 -13.59
N VAL A 202 18.01 -13.16 -12.53
CA VAL A 202 16.89 -12.22 -12.60
C VAL A 202 17.47 -10.82 -12.62
N SER A 203 17.26 -10.10 -13.72
CA SER A 203 17.77 -8.75 -13.90
C SER A 203 16.95 -7.99 -14.93
N ARG A 204 16.33 -6.89 -14.53
CA ARG A 204 15.63 -5.98 -15.43
C ARG A 204 16.58 -5.33 -16.46
N ARG A 205 17.84 -5.12 -16.08
CA ARG A 205 18.88 -4.51 -16.94
C ARG A 205 19.65 -5.55 -17.76
N GLY A 206 19.23 -6.80 -17.79
CA GLY A 206 19.88 -7.88 -18.54
C GLY A 206 21.28 -8.25 -18.03
N ARG A 207 21.60 -7.97 -16.75
CA ARG A 207 22.91 -8.28 -16.17
C ARG A 207 23.03 -9.78 -15.92
N PHE A 208 24.15 -10.36 -16.35
CA PHE A 208 24.51 -11.77 -16.10
C PHE A 208 25.14 -11.98 -14.71
N THR A 209 25.58 -10.91 -14.07
CA THR A 209 26.31 -10.96 -12.79
C THR A 209 25.52 -10.25 -11.67
N GLY A 210 25.76 -10.67 -10.43
CA GLY A 210 25.16 -10.10 -9.23
C GLY A 210 25.93 -10.52 -7.97
N PRO A 211 25.35 -10.34 -6.77
CA PRO A 211 26.04 -10.61 -5.50
C PRO A 211 26.60 -12.04 -5.36
N LEU A 212 25.90 -13.04 -5.91
CA LEU A 212 26.41 -14.41 -5.89
C LEU A 212 27.70 -14.56 -6.69
N ASP A 213 27.81 -13.86 -7.82
CA ASP A 213 29.01 -13.90 -8.67
C ASP A 213 30.23 -13.32 -7.96
N THR A 214 30.03 -12.23 -7.21
CA THR A 214 31.06 -11.62 -6.35
C THR A 214 31.51 -12.60 -5.28
N ALA A 215 30.59 -13.24 -4.55
CA ALA A 215 30.89 -14.19 -3.48
C ALA A 215 31.57 -15.49 -4.00
N LEU A 216 31.24 -15.92 -5.21
CA LEU A 216 31.89 -17.05 -5.86
C LEU A 216 33.32 -16.67 -6.31
N ALA A 217 33.51 -15.48 -6.89
CA ALA A 217 34.82 -15.00 -7.35
C ALA A 217 35.84 -14.89 -6.21
N GLU A 218 35.45 -14.52 -5.01
CA GLU A 218 36.30 -14.53 -3.79
C GLU A 218 36.88 -15.94 -3.49
N ARG A 219 36.26 -16.99 -4.05
CA ARG A 219 36.71 -18.39 -3.90
C ARG A 219 37.26 -18.96 -5.20
N ASN A 220 37.55 -18.11 -6.21
CA ASN A 220 37.98 -18.51 -7.55
C ASN A 220 36.99 -19.45 -8.23
N LEU A 221 35.67 -19.28 -7.96
CA LEU A 221 34.60 -20.01 -8.59
C LEU A 221 33.79 -19.09 -9.48
N HIS A 222 33.26 -19.63 -10.58
CA HIS A 222 32.40 -18.91 -11.53
C HIS A 222 31.21 -19.80 -11.87
N ARG A 223 30.02 -19.22 -11.87
CA ARG A 223 28.84 -19.93 -12.35
C ARG A 223 28.54 -19.61 -13.81
N ARG A 224 27.81 -20.50 -14.47
CA ARG A 224 27.30 -20.26 -15.81
C ARG A 224 25.84 -19.78 -15.71
N VAL A 225 25.58 -18.53 -16.09
CA VAL A 225 24.23 -18.03 -16.32
C VAL A 225 23.84 -18.32 -17.76
N GLY A 226 22.89 -19.24 -17.95
CA GLY A 226 22.42 -19.64 -19.26
C GLY A 226 21.37 -18.68 -19.85
N ILE A 227 20.62 -18.00 -19.00
CA ILE A 227 19.56 -17.07 -19.40
C ILE A 227 19.38 -15.98 -18.34
N VAL A 228 19.03 -14.79 -18.78
CA VAL A 228 18.62 -13.68 -17.92
C VAL A 228 17.16 -13.36 -18.17
N LEU A 229 16.36 -13.28 -17.13
CA LEU A 229 14.94 -12.94 -17.19
C LEU A 229 14.66 -11.68 -16.35
N PRO A 230 13.71 -10.82 -16.75
CA PRO A 230 13.35 -9.64 -15.97
C PRO A 230 12.40 -9.94 -14.79
N SER A 231 11.91 -11.17 -14.68
CA SER A 231 10.82 -11.62 -13.81
C SER A 231 11.27 -12.77 -12.92
N HIS A 232 11.08 -12.63 -11.60
CA HIS A 232 11.31 -13.73 -10.65
C HIS A 232 10.30 -14.87 -10.85
N LEU A 233 9.04 -14.56 -11.12
CA LEU A 233 8.00 -15.58 -11.37
C LEU A 233 8.33 -16.41 -12.62
N ALA A 234 8.79 -15.78 -13.69
CA ALA A 234 9.24 -16.50 -14.89
C ALA A 234 10.49 -17.35 -14.63
N ALA A 235 11.45 -16.85 -13.84
CA ALA A 235 12.65 -17.60 -13.48
C ALA A 235 12.33 -18.81 -12.58
N MET A 236 11.43 -18.69 -11.62
CA MET A 236 10.94 -19.79 -10.79
C MET A 236 10.20 -20.83 -11.64
N THR A 237 9.34 -20.38 -12.56
CA THR A 237 8.64 -21.28 -13.50
C THR A 237 9.61 -22.06 -14.37
N LEU A 238 10.69 -21.43 -14.85
CA LEU A 238 11.76 -22.12 -15.59
C LEU A 238 12.48 -23.13 -14.70
N ALA A 239 12.84 -22.76 -13.47
CA ALA A 239 13.51 -23.65 -12.52
C ALA A 239 12.64 -24.87 -12.16
N ALA A 240 11.32 -24.71 -12.06
CA ALA A 240 10.40 -25.81 -11.79
C ALA A 240 10.36 -26.88 -12.92
N ARG A 241 10.79 -26.51 -14.13
CA ARG A 241 10.70 -27.36 -15.34
C ARG A 241 12.05 -27.77 -15.92
N SER A 242 13.16 -27.44 -15.24
CA SER A 242 14.51 -27.68 -15.75
C SER A 242 15.53 -27.82 -14.63
N ASP A 243 16.75 -28.27 -14.99
CA ASP A 243 17.88 -28.36 -14.06
C ASP A 243 18.61 -27.03 -13.86
N ILE A 244 17.86 -25.92 -13.87
CA ILE A 244 18.41 -24.59 -13.70
C ILE A 244 18.19 -24.10 -12.27
N VAL A 245 19.20 -23.46 -11.69
CA VAL A 245 19.11 -22.86 -10.36
C VAL A 245 18.56 -21.44 -10.48
N CYS A 246 17.50 -21.13 -9.74
CA CYS A 246 16.98 -19.78 -9.55
C CYS A 246 17.32 -19.28 -8.16
N LEU A 247 17.63 -18.00 -8.00
CA LEU A 247 17.76 -17.37 -6.68
C LEU A 247 16.44 -16.70 -6.33
N VAL A 248 15.95 -16.94 -5.12
CA VAL A 248 14.73 -16.33 -4.60
C VAL A 248 14.95 -15.72 -3.20
N PRO A 249 14.28 -14.62 -2.86
CA PRO A 249 14.36 -14.07 -1.52
C PRO A 249 13.61 -14.96 -0.52
N ALA A 250 14.18 -15.09 0.68
CA ALA A 250 13.61 -15.85 1.79
C ALA A 250 13.77 -15.08 3.10
N ALA A 251 12.97 -15.43 4.12
CA ALA A 251 13.13 -14.88 5.46
C ALA A 251 14.54 -15.15 6.02
N LEU A 252 15.01 -14.26 6.87
CA LEU A 252 16.22 -14.50 7.65
C LEU A 252 16.02 -15.68 8.62
N PRO A 253 17.07 -16.42 8.97
CA PRO A 253 16.98 -17.49 9.96
C PRO A 253 16.38 -16.98 11.28
N GLY A 254 15.36 -17.66 11.79
CA GLY A 254 14.67 -17.29 13.03
C GLY A 254 13.59 -16.20 12.87
N ALA A 255 13.44 -15.58 11.69
CA ALA A 255 12.33 -14.71 11.40
C ALA A 255 11.09 -15.50 10.95
N ALA A 256 9.90 -14.87 11.04
CA ALA A 256 8.68 -15.44 10.49
C ALA A 256 8.83 -15.72 8.98
N PRO A 257 8.18 -16.79 8.45
CA PRO A 257 8.20 -17.06 7.02
C PRO A 257 7.79 -15.86 6.21
N SER A 258 8.56 -15.54 5.17
CA SER A 258 8.23 -14.44 4.26
C SER A 258 7.22 -14.91 3.23
N SER A 259 6.19 -14.11 2.98
CA SER A 259 5.24 -14.33 1.90
C SER A 259 5.92 -14.36 0.51
N LEU A 260 7.09 -13.74 0.38
CA LEU A 260 7.89 -13.74 -0.85
C LEU A 260 8.47 -15.12 -1.26
N THR A 261 8.48 -16.11 -0.36
CA THR A 261 8.84 -17.51 -0.70
C THR A 261 7.64 -18.37 -1.05
N HIS A 262 6.42 -17.87 -0.83
CA HIS A 262 5.21 -18.66 -1.01
C HIS A 262 5.06 -19.19 -2.45
N ASP A 263 5.32 -18.36 -3.44
CA ASP A 263 5.21 -18.75 -4.85
C ASP A 263 6.22 -19.82 -5.25
N ALA A 264 7.44 -19.77 -4.71
CA ALA A 264 8.43 -20.81 -4.94
C ALA A 264 7.98 -22.17 -4.37
N VAL A 265 7.40 -22.16 -3.16
CA VAL A 265 6.86 -23.36 -2.52
C VAL A 265 5.61 -23.86 -3.27
N ALA A 266 4.73 -22.96 -3.70
CA ALA A 266 3.54 -23.31 -4.49
C ALA A 266 3.88 -23.94 -5.85
N LEU A 267 5.01 -23.53 -6.46
CA LEU A 267 5.56 -24.17 -7.66
C LEU A 267 6.27 -25.51 -7.39
N GLY A 268 6.28 -25.97 -6.13
CA GLY A 268 6.94 -27.22 -5.73
C GLY A 268 8.46 -27.14 -5.72
N LEU A 269 9.05 -25.93 -5.71
CA LEU A 269 10.50 -25.78 -5.68
C LEU A 269 11.08 -26.15 -4.31
N HIS A 270 12.23 -26.81 -4.32
CA HIS A 270 13.05 -27.04 -3.14
C HIS A 270 13.95 -25.83 -2.91
N LEU A 271 13.91 -25.30 -1.68
CA LEU A 271 14.74 -24.18 -1.27
C LEU A 271 15.99 -24.69 -0.57
N LEU A 272 17.15 -24.28 -1.04
CA LEU A 272 18.45 -24.69 -0.53
C LEU A 272 19.19 -23.46 -0.02
N ASP A 273 19.75 -23.56 1.18
CA ASP A 273 20.58 -22.51 1.76
C ASP A 273 21.88 -22.35 0.96
N ILE A 274 22.17 -21.15 0.51
CA ILE A 274 23.40 -20.85 -0.23
C ILE A 274 24.57 -20.89 0.74
N PRO A 275 25.60 -21.73 0.50
CA PRO A 275 26.74 -21.90 1.39
C PRO A 275 27.80 -20.77 1.25
N LEU A 276 27.32 -19.55 1.10
CA LEU A 276 28.10 -18.31 0.90
C LEU A 276 27.41 -17.17 1.62
N ALA A 277 28.20 -16.27 2.21
CA ALA A 277 27.67 -15.04 2.75
C ALA A 277 27.30 -14.10 1.60
N LEU A 278 26.03 -13.79 1.46
CA LEU A 278 25.51 -12.79 0.52
C LEU A 278 24.98 -11.58 1.31
N PRO A 279 25.08 -10.38 0.76
CA PRO A 279 24.45 -9.23 1.37
C PRO A 279 22.92 -9.47 1.46
N PRO A 280 22.29 -9.01 2.54
CA PRO A 280 20.83 -9.09 2.66
C PRO A 280 20.15 -8.24 1.57
N LEU A 281 19.00 -8.69 1.11
CA LEU A 281 18.12 -7.93 0.25
C LEU A 281 17.12 -7.18 1.15
N THR A 282 17.25 -5.85 1.21
CA THR A 282 16.28 -5.01 1.92
C THR A 282 15.19 -4.55 0.96
N ILE A 283 13.95 -4.86 1.30
CA ILE A 283 12.77 -4.33 0.64
C ILE A 283 12.24 -3.17 1.47
N GLY A 284 12.10 -2.04 0.84
CA GLY A 284 11.57 -0.82 1.41
C GLY A 284 10.39 -0.28 0.61
N MET A 285 9.85 0.83 1.09
CA MET A 285 8.93 1.67 0.33
C MET A 285 9.46 3.10 0.27
N ALA A 286 9.24 3.76 -0.87
CA ALA A 286 9.67 5.13 -1.10
C ALA A 286 8.51 5.99 -1.63
N TRP A 287 8.43 7.25 -1.16
CA TRP A 287 7.40 8.20 -1.58
C TRP A 287 7.92 9.64 -1.60
N HIS A 288 7.27 10.49 -2.41
CA HIS A 288 7.59 11.91 -2.42
C HIS A 288 7.04 12.62 -1.17
N PRO A 289 7.78 13.56 -0.53
CA PRO A 289 7.38 14.25 0.71
C PRO A 289 6.01 14.93 0.68
N ARG A 290 5.50 15.32 -0.51
CA ARG A 290 4.15 15.88 -0.67
C ARG A 290 3.06 15.01 -0.06
N HIS A 291 3.27 13.68 -0.01
CA HIS A 291 2.31 12.70 0.49
C HIS A 291 2.54 12.34 1.97
N THR A 292 3.53 12.95 2.64
CA THR A 292 3.87 12.57 4.03
C THR A 292 2.72 12.85 4.99
N ALA A 293 2.05 14.01 4.85
CA ALA A 293 0.91 14.42 5.67
C ALA A 293 -0.45 14.02 5.07
N ASP A 294 -0.49 13.42 3.90
CA ASP A 294 -1.71 12.98 3.22
C ASP A 294 -2.30 11.75 3.93
N GLY A 295 -3.53 11.86 4.45
CA GLY A 295 -4.21 10.80 5.18
C GLY A 295 -4.51 9.57 4.32
N ALA A 296 -4.87 9.74 3.05
CA ALA A 296 -5.13 8.65 2.11
C ALA A 296 -3.83 7.88 1.81
N HIS A 297 -2.76 8.60 1.57
CA HIS A 297 -1.44 7.99 1.36
C HIS A 297 -0.87 7.35 2.64
N HIS A 298 -1.20 7.90 3.82
CA HIS A 298 -0.85 7.27 5.10
C HIS A 298 -1.53 5.91 5.26
N TRP A 299 -2.83 5.82 4.92
CA TRP A 299 -3.55 4.56 4.87
C TRP A 299 -2.88 3.56 3.92
N LEU A 300 -2.52 3.98 2.70
CA LEU A 300 -1.81 3.15 1.72
C LEU A 300 -0.51 2.57 2.30
N ARG A 301 0.36 3.42 2.86
CA ARG A 301 1.63 2.97 3.47
C ARG A 301 1.39 1.97 4.60
N SER A 302 0.34 2.21 5.41
CA SER A 302 -0.03 1.31 6.49
C SER A 302 -0.53 -0.04 5.97
N ALA A 303 -1.32 -0.07 4.90
CA ALA A 303 -1.78 -1.29 4.24
C ALA A 303 -0.60 -2.09 3.65
N VAL A 304 0.34 -1.43 2.97
CA VAL A 304 1.57 -2.06 2.45
C VAL A 304 2.39 -2.68 3.59
N ARG A 305 2.57 -1.94 4.69
CA ARG A 305 3.32 -2.43 5.86
C ARG A 305 2.65 -3.67 6.47
N ARG A 306 1.34 -3.65 6.67
CA ARG A 306 0.59 -4.82 7.18
C ARG A 306 0.74 -6.02 6.26
N THR A 307 0.68 -5.82 4.95
CA THR A 307 0.78 -6.92 3.96
C THR A 307 2.18 -7.56 3.92
N LEU A 308 3.25 -6.77 3.95
CA LEU A 308 4.62 -7.30 3.82
C LEU A 308 5.24 -7.74 5.14
N CYS A 309 4.86 -7.10 6.26
CA CYS A 309 5.45 -7.38 7.58
C CYS A 309 4.56 -8.30 8.43
N ALA A 310 3.35 -8.68 7.95
CA ALA A 310 2.51 -9.64 8.66
C ALA A 310 3.21 -11.02 8.68
N PRO A 311 3.24 -11.72 9.82
CA PRO A 311 3.64 -13.12 9.84
C PRO A 311 2.64 -13.89 8.97
N THR A 312 3.15 -14.69 8.04
CA THR A 312 2.31 -15.56 7.20
C THR A 312 1.51 -16.48 8.13
N ALA A 313 0.21 -16.30 8.21
CA ALA A 313 -0.66 -17.25 8.87
C ALA A 313 -0.48 -18.59 8.14
N ALA A 314 0.07 -19.58 8.82
CA ALA A 314 0.14 -20.94 8.30
C ALA A 314 -1.29 -21.32 7.88
N SER A 315 -1.49 -21.56 6.59
CA SER A 315 -2.73 -22.10 6.06
C SER A 315 -2.99 -23.39 6.79
N GLY A 316 -3.89 -23.35 7.78
CA GLY A 316 -4.31 -24.52 8.52
C GLY A 316 -5.00 -25.48 7.55
N THR A 317 -4.25 -26.42 7.02
CA THR A 317 -4.82 -27.65 6.50
C THR A 317 -5.30 -28.42 7.72
N SER A 318 -6.56 -28.17 8.09
CA SER A 318 -7.28 -29.06 9.00
C SER A 318 -7.35 -30.42 8.33
N ALA A 319 -6.43 -31.30 8.74
CA ALA A 319 -6.63 -32.72 8.59
C ALA A 319 -7.80 -33.09 9.52
N ALA A 320 -9.00 -33.06 9.01
CA ALA A 320 -10.12 -33.68 9.66
C ALA A 320 -9.87 -35.18 9.62
N ASP A 321 -9.73 -35.71 10.81
CA ASP A 321 -9.82 -37.07 11.29
C ASP A 321 -10.68 -38.00 10.40
N ALA A 322 -10.03 -38.96 9.81
CA ALA A 322 -10.70 -40.09 9.18
C ALA A 322 -10.66 -41.25 10.16
N THR A 323 -11.72 -41.45 10.89
CA THR A 323 -12.04 -42.72 11.56
C THR A 323 -13.54 -42.92 11.43
N ASP A 324 -13.97 -43.78 10.56
CA ASP A 324 -14.55 -45.11 10.85
C ASP A 324 -14.97 -45.81 9.57
N PRO A 325 -14.58 -47.10 9.36
CA PRO A 325 -15.07 -47.92 8.27
C PRO A 325 -16.18 -48.81 8.82
N GLU A 326 -17.38 -48.75 8.27
CA GLU A 326 -18.34 -49.86 8.14
C GLU A 326 -19.75 -49.32 7.81
N GLN A 327 -20.14 -49.54 6.58
CA GLN A 327 -21.44 -50.16 6.28
C GLN A 327 -21.63 -50.31 4.76
N ILE A 328 -21.51 -51.54 4.37
CA ILE A 328 -21.88 -52.09 3.06
C ILE A 328 -23.40 -52.05 2.95
N HIS A 329 -23.94 -51.44 1.88
CA HIS A 329 -25.22 -51.87 1.31
C HIS A 329 -25.14 -51.85 -0.21
N GLU A 330 -25.17 -53.05 -0.77
CA GLU A 330 -25.49 -53.37 -2.17
C GLU A 330 -26.91 -52.90 -2.53
N VAL A 331 -27.09 -52.37 -3.70
CA VAL A 331 -28.26 -52.58 -4.56
C VAL A 331 -27.87 -52.36 -6.04
N PRO A 332 -28.38 -53.23 -6.97
CA PRO A 332 -27.79 -53.44 -8.29
C PRO A 332 -28.46 -52.73 -9.46
N GLY A 333 -27.69 -52.59 -10.52
CA GLY A 333 -28.12 -52.72 -11.91
C GLY A 333 -28.84 -51.53 -12.55
N LEU A 334 -28.23 -50.99 -13.60
CA LEU A 334 -28.79 -50.99 -14.94
C LEU A 334 -27.82 -50.41 -15.97
N ALA A 335 -27.73 -51.13 -17.03
CA ALA A 335 -26.85 -50.96 -18.18
C ALA A 335 -27.23 -49.72 -19.07
N GLY A 336 -26.25 -49.23 -19.87
CA GLY A 336 -26.54 -48.41 -21.03
C GLY A 336 -25.40 -47.50 -21.47
N SER A 337 -24.51 -48.02 -22.30
CA SER A 337 -23.62 -47.23 -23.19
C SER A 337 -24.41 -46.76 -24.44
N PRO A 338 -23.83 -46.08 -25.44
CA PRO A 338 -22.73 -45.10 -25.51
C PRO A 338 -23.10 -43.85 -26.34
N GLY A 339 -22.24 -42.86 -26.42
CA GLY A 339 -22.46 -41.76 -27.37
C GLY A 339 -21.37 -40.71 -27.37
N THR A 340 -20.47 -40.87 -28.26
CA THR A 340 -19.48 -40.00 -28.88
C THR A 340 -19.87 -38.51 -28.98
N SER A 341 -19.03 -37.57 -28.67
CA SER A 341 -18.63 -36.51 -29.61
C SER A 341 -17.46 -35.68 -29.14
N LEU A 342 -16.41 -35.65 -29.96
CA LEU A 342 -15.34 -34.64 -29.98
C LEU A 342 -15.91 -33.26 -30.31
N VAL A 343 -15.47 -32.21 -29.64
CA VAL A 343 -15.39 -30.86 -30.22
C VAL A 343 -14.04 -30.25 -29.86
N HIS A 344 -13.25 -30.03 -30.90
CA HIS A 344 -12.08 -29.14 -30.96
C HIS A 344 -12.51 -27.70 -30.70
N PHE A 345 -11.69 -26.96 -29.93
CA PHE A 345 -11.48 -25.55 -30.19
C PHE A 345 -10.02 -25.15 -29.91
N ALA A 346 -9.52 -24.39 -30.84
CA ALA A 346 -8.17 -23.85 -31.01
C ALA A 346 -7.75 -22.88 -29.90
#